data_27d8cd1b0a9a005147c1a3f786343a99
#
_entry.id   27d8cd1b0a9a005147c1a3f786343a99
#
_cell.length_a   1.000
_cell.length_b   1.000
_cell.length_c   1.000
_cell.angle_alpha   90.00
_cell.angle_beta   90.00
_cell.angle_gamma   90.00
#
_symmetry.space_group_name_H-M   'P 1'
#
loop_
_entity.id
_entity.type
_entity.pdbx_description
1 polymer ?
#
loop_
_entity_poly.entity_id
_entity_poly.type
_entity_poly.pdbx_seq_one_letter_code
_entity_poly.pdbx_strand_id
1 'polypeptide(L)'
;MTPLVLVHGGGHGAWCWEPLLAHLEAPALAVDLPPRSIRGGKDRHADVPELAMLTIGDFAASVLGDADAAGYERFVLVGHSMGGLTISEVARRAPTRVAHLVYVSAIVPPEGRSAIEAMPIELREPTRAAVDATRGGGANPVGGLDETALRFMFCNDMDEEQTRFVLDNAGTEVAVALAEPAWRAGIPPDLPKTYVKLLRDQSLPAELQDNLIANLEASPGGAVEVVTLDTGHDVMISRPHELAPVLNRIAAGPPDIA
;
A
#
# COMPACT_ATOMS: atom_id res chain seq x y z
N MET A 1 -14.46 -15.98 9.83
CA MET A 1 -13.21 -15.28 9.47
C MET A 1 -13.43 -13.78 9.41
N THR A 2 -12.49 -12.99 9.85
CA THR A 2 -12.53 -11.53 9.75
C THR A 2 -12.35 -11.11 8.28
N PRO A 3 -13.22 -10.25 7.71
CA PRO A 3 -13.04 -9.80 6.32
C PRO A 3 -11.75 -8.99 6.15
N LEU A 4 -11.24 -8.98 4.92
CA LEU A 4 -10.03 -8.27 4.51
C LEU A 4 -10.42 -7.00 3.73
N VAL A 5 -9.76 -5.88 4.03
CA VAL A 5 -9.80 -4.67 3.19
C VAL A 5 -8.40 -4.46 2.64
N LEU A 6 -8.27 -4.46 1.31
CA LEU A 6 -7.01 -4.47 0.58
C LEU A 6 -6.78 -3.10 -0.08
N VAL A 7 -5.73 -2.40 0.34
CA VAL A 7 -5.39 -1.04 -0.08
C VAL A 7 -4.13 -1.08 -0.93
N HIS A 8 -4.24 -0.65 -2.18
CA HIS A 8 -3.15 -0.64 -3.15
C HIS A 8 -2.11 0.47 -2.89
N GLY A 9 -0.96 0.33 -3.55
CA GLY A 9 0.12 1.32 -3.58
C GLY A 9 -0.02 2.33 -4.71
N GLY A 10 1.03 3.10 -4.90
CA GLY A 10 1.12 4.08 -5.96
C GLY A 10 1.11 3.46 -7.36
N GLY A 11 0.51 4.16 -8.32
CA GLY A 11 0.39 3.69 -9.69
C GLY A 11 -0.55 2.50 -9.89
N HIS A 12 -1.15 1.98 -8.81
CA HIS A 12 -2.02 0.82 -8.79
C HIS A 12 -3.49 1.20 -8.55
N GLY A 13 -4.36 0.19 -8.55
CA GLY A 13 -5.77 0.25 -8.20
C GLY A 13 -6.21 -1.08 -7.62
N ALA A 14 -7.51 -1.24 -7.35
CA ALA A 14 -8.09 -2.49 -6.86
C ALA A 14 -7.73 -3.70 -7.74
N TRP A 15 -7.49 -3.47 -9.01
CA TRP A 15 -7.11 -4.49 -9.99
C TRP A 15 -5.87 -5.31 -9.59
N CYS A 16 -4.90 -4.71 -8.87
CA CYS A 16 -3.67 -5.42 -8.51
C CYS A 16 -3.91 -6.59 -7.55
N TRP A 17 -5.04 -6.59 -6.86
CA TRP A 17 -5.43 -7.64 -5.95
C TRP A 17 -6.21 -8.78 -6.62
N GLU A 18 -6.70 -8.60 -7.86
CA GLU A 18 -7.56 -9.61 -8.55
C GLU A 18 -6.94 -11.02 -8.56
N PRO A 19 -5.63 -11.20 -8.88
CA PRO A 19 -5.05 -12.54 -8.86
C PRO A 19 -5.03 -13.17 -7.47
N LEU A 20 -4.92 -12.36 -6.41
CA LEU A 20 -4.90 -12.83 -5.03
C LEU A 20 -6.29 -13.27 -4.55
N LEU A 21 -7.38 -12.60 -4.98
CA LEU A 21 -8.72 -12.82 -4.46
C LEU A 21 -9.15 -14.30 -4.55
N ALA A 22 -8.76 -14.99 -5.62
CA ALA A 22 -9.08 -16.42 -5.82
C ALA A 22 -8.43 -17.37 -4.80
N HIS A 23 -7.41 -16.90 -4.07
CA HIS A 23 -6.67 -17.67 -3.06
C HIS A 23 -7.07 -17.31 -1.62
N LEU A 24 -7.94 -16.32 -1.43
CA LEU A 24 -8.40 -15.90 -0.11
C LEU A 24 -9.62 -16.70 0.33
N GLU A 25 -9.62 -17.12 1.60
CA GLU A 25 -10.72 -17.87 2.23
C GLU A 25 -11.73 -16.93 2.91
N ALA A 26 -11.26 -15.77 3.40
CA ALA A 26 -12.11 -14.75 3.99
C ALA A 26 -12.73 -13.84 2.94
N PRO A 27 -13.90 -13.25 3.19
CA PRO A 27 -14.41 -12.16 2.34
C PRO A 27 -13.39 -11.05 2.22
N ALA A 28 -13.15 -10.56 1.00
CA ALA A 28 -12.15 -9.53 0.74
C ALA A 28 -12.72 -8.41 -0.13
N LEU A 29 -12.38 -7.18 0.22
CA LEU A 29 -12.71 -5.96 -0.50
C LEU A 29 -11.41 -5.29 -0.96
N ALA A 30 -11.14 -5.32 -2.25
CA ALA A 30 -10.11 -4.50 -2.85
C ALA A 30 -10.68 -3.10 -3.15
N VAL A 31 -10.06 -2.06 -2.62
CA VAL A 31 -10.53 -0.68 -2.77
C VAL A 31 -9.75 0.06 -3.85
N ASP A 32 -10.42 0.94 -4.60
CA ASP A 32 -9.79 1.94 -5.44
C ASP A 32 -9.67 3.24 -4.64
N LEU A 33 -8.44 3.74 -4.45
CA LEU A 33 -8.23 5.04 -3.83
C LEU A 33 -8.58 6.18 -4.81
N PRO A 34 -9.01 7.36 -4.31
CA PRO A 34 -9.23 8.52 -5.17
C PRO A 34 -7.94 8.97 -5.90
N PRO A 35 -8.07 9.54 -7.08
CA PRO A 35 -9.28 9.68 -7.87
C PRO A 35 -9.60 8.36 -8.60
N ARG A 36 -10.78 7.84 -8.35
CA ARG A 36 -11.24 6.51 -8.88
C ARG A 36 -11.39 6.48 -10.40
N SER A 37 -11.27 7.63 -11.06
CA SER A 37 -11.34 7.77 -12.51
C SER A 37 -10.04 7.40 -13.24
N ILE A 38 -8.92 7.31 -12.51
CA ILE A 38 -7.63 6.98 -13.12
C ILE A 38 -7.45 5.45 -13.10
N ARG A 39 -7.91 4.83 -14.16
CA ARG A 39 -7.58 3.44 -14.46
C ARG A 39 -6.51 3.42 -15.54
N GLY A 40 -5.58 2.48 -15.45
CA GLY A 40 -4.40 2.36 -16.28
C GLY A 40 -4.59 2.44 -17.80
N GLY A 41 -3.53 2.22 -18.54
CA GLY A 41 -3.53 2.28 -20.00
C GLY A 41 -3.51 3.69 -20.56
N LYS A 42 -4.56 4.12 -21.26
CA LYS A 42 -4.59 5.41 -21.96
C LYS A 42 -4.52 6.64 -21.05
N ASP A 43 -4.95 6.50 -19.81
CA ASP A 43 -5.04 7.60 -18.84
C ASP A 43 -3.81 7.68 -17.92
N ARG A 44 -2.80 6.82 -18.15
CA ARG A 44 -1.55 6.77 -17.35
C ARG A 44 -0.85 8.13 -17.19
N HIS A 45 -1.01 9.01 -18.16
CA HIS A 45 -0.42 10.35 -18.21
C HIS A 45 -1.45 11.46 -18.16
N ALA A 46 -2.70 11.14 -17.80
CA ALA A 46 -3.75 12.14 -17.73
C ALA A 46 -3.39 13.22 -16.70
N ASP A 47 -3.53 14.48 -17.11
CA ASP A 47 -3.48 15.62 -16.21
C ASP A 47 -4.78 15.61 -15.42
N VAL A 48 -4.70 15.29 -14.14
CA VAL A 48 -5.85 15.21 -13.24
C VAL A 48 -5.64 16.24 -12.12
N PRO A 49 -6.24 17.42 -12.25
CA PRO A 49 -6.06 18.52 -11.30
C PRO A 49 -6.38 18.12 -9.85
N GLU A 50 -7.29 17.18 -9.65
CA GLU A 50 -7.68 16.66 -8.33
C GLU A 50 -6.51 16.00 -7.59
N LEU A 51 -5.50 15.46 -8.31
CA LEU A 51 -4.32 14.84 -7.71
C LEU A 51 -3.57 15.79 -6.78
N ALA A 52 -3.54 17.08 -7.09
CA ALA A 52 -2.83 18.10 -6.31
C ALA A 52 -3.47 18.37 -4.94
N MET A 53 -4.74 18.00 -4.77
CA MET A 53 -5.54 18.30 -3.58
C MET A 53 -5.76 17.09 -2.68
N LEU A 54 -5.48 15.87 -3.16
CA LEU A 54 -5.71 14.65 -2.39
C LEU A 54 -4.74 14.52 -1.24
N THR A 55 -5.26 14.10 -0.09
CA THR A 55 -4.52 13.87 1.14
C THR A 55 -4.58 12.40 1.56
N ILE A 56 -3.65 11.98 2.42
CA ILE A 56 -3.74 10.67 3.09
C ILE A 56 -5.08 10.55 3.83
N GLY A 57 -5.57 11.69 4.34
CA GLY A 57 -6.87 11.78 5.00
C GLY A 57 -8.06 11.45 4.10
N ASP A 58 -8.02 11.87 2.83
CA ASP A 58 -9.07 11.55 1.84
C ASP A 58 -9.03 10.06 1.47
N PHE A 59 -7.83 9.50 1.35
CA PHE A 59 -7.68 8.06 1.13
C PHE A 59 -8.27 7.24 2.29
N ALA A 60 -7.94 7.62 3.52
CA ALA A 60 -8.49 6.93 4.69
C ALA A 60 -10.02 7.03 4.78
N ALA A 61 -10.60 8.20 4.47
CA ALA A 61 -12.04 8.38 4.43
C ALA A 61 -12.70 7.52 3.34
N SER A 62 -12.06 7.42 2.15
CA SER A 62 -12.54 6.57 1.06
C SER A 62 -12.56 5.09 1.46
N VAL A 63 -11.48 4.59 2.08
CA VAL A 63 -11.39 3.20 2.55
C VAL A 63 -12.47 2.88 3.58
N LEU A 64 -12.70 3.79 4.55
CA LEU A 64 -13.76 3.61 5.55
C LEU A 64 -15.17 3.62 4.92
N GLY A 65 -15.39 4.50 3.95
CA GLY A 65 -16.66 4.55 3.21
C GLY A 65 -16.93 3.27 2.41
N ASP A 66 -15.92 2.70 1.79
CA ASP A 66 -16.04 1.43 1.06
C ASP A 66 -16.29 0.25 2.01
N ALA A 67 -15.61 0.23 3.16
CA ALA A 67 -15.84 -0.78 4.19
C ALA A 67 -17.26 -0.70 4.76
N ASP A 68 -17.79 0.53 4.94
CA ASP A 68 -19.18 0.76 5.38
C ASP A 68 -20.19 0.27 4.33
N ALA A 69 -19.95 0.59 3.05
CA ALA A 69 -20.79 0.13 1.95
C ALA A 69 -20.79 -1.39 1.80
N ALA A 70 -19.69 -2.07 2.14
CA ALA A 70 -19.58 -3.52 2.17
C ALA A 70 -20.17 -4.15 3.43
N GLY A 71 -20.58 -3.36 4.42
CA GLY A 71 -21.10 -3.85 5.71
C GLY A 71 -20.03 -4.42 6.64
N TYR A 72 -18.75 -4.05 6.45
CA TYR A 72 -17.64 -4.54 7.27
C TYR A 72 -17.48 -3.68 8.53
N GLU A 73 -18.04 -4.08 9.64
CA GLU A 73 -17.90 -3.36 10.92
C GLU A 73 -16.47 -3.44 11.48
N ARG A 74 -15.82 -4.58 11.33
CA ARG A 74 -14.42 -4.83 11.75
C ARG A 74 -13.72 -5.69 10.73
N PHE A 75 -12.48 -5.35 10.39
CA PHE A 75 -11.75 -5.99 9.29
C PHE A 75 -10.23 -6.05 9.56
N VAL A 76 -9.55 -6.97 8.90
CA VAL A 76 -8.10 -6.95 8.72
C VAL A 76 -7.79 -5.94 7.61
N LEU A 77 -6.90 -5.00 7.87
CA LEU A 77 -6.56 -3.94 6.93
C LEU A 77 -5.17 -4.20 6.35
N VAL A 78 -5.10 -4.41 5.05
CA VAL A 78 -3.88 -4.75 4.30
C VAL A 78 -3.49 -3.57 3.42
N GLY A 79 -2.26 -3.09 3.54
CA GLY A 79 -1.73 -2.00 2.70
C GLY A 79 -0.44 -2.42 2.01
N HIS A 80 -0.41 -2.24 0.69
CA HIS A 80 0.77 -2.48 -0.14
C HIS A 80 1.48 -1.17 -0.45
N SER A 81 2.81 -1.16 -0.40
CA SER A 81 3.63 -0.03 -0.84
C SER A 81 3.18 1.30 -0.19
N MET A 82 2.85 2.33 -0.96
CA MET A 82 2.30 3.60 -0.47
C MET A 82 1.00 3.44 0.34
N GLY A 83 0.25 2.35 0.13
CA GLY A 83 -0.92 2.01 0.93
C GLY A 83 -0.66 1.89 2.43
N GLY A 84 0.60 1.71 2.84
CA GLY A 84 1.01 1.74 4.25
C GLY A 84 0.71 3.06 4.95
N LEU A 85 0.78 4.20 4.24
CA LEU A 85 0.40 5.52 4.75
C LEU A 85 -1.12 5.56 5.03
N THR A 86 -1.90 5.08 4.07
CA THR A 86 -3.37 5.07 4.14
C THR A 86 -3.86 4.18 5.28
N ILE A 87 -3.35 2.95 5.41
CA ILE A 87 -3.82 2.03 6.46
C ILE A 87 -3.44 2.51 7.86
N SER A 88 -2.31 3.18 8.01
CA SER A 88 -1.91 3.82 9.27
C SER A 88 -2.91 4.90 9.67
N GLU A 89 -3.33 5.75 8.73
CA GLU A 89 -4.30 6.81 8.97
C GLU A 89 -5.71 6.26 9.24
N VAL A 90 -6.14 5.21 8.55
CA VAL A 90 -7.41 4.50 8.85
C VAL A 90 -7.41 3.98 10.27
N ALA A 91 -6.34 3.29 10.69
CA ALA A 91 -6.25 2.73 12.04
C ALA A 91 -6.23 3.83 13.12
N ARG A 92 -5.63 4.98 12.84
CA ARG A 92 -5.62 6.14 13.75
C ARG A 92 -7.01 6.76 13.91
N ARG A 93 -7.79 6.85 12.80
CA ARG A 93 -9.15 7.44 12.79
C ARG A 93 -10.21 6.51 13.34
N ALA A 94 -10.11 5.23 13.05
CA ALA A 94 -11.11 4.23 13.38
C ALA A 94 -10.48 2.97 14.02
N PRO A 95 -9.78 3.11 15.16
CA PRO A 95 -8.98 2.03 15.74
C PRO A 95 -9.82 0.80 16.12
N THR A 96 -11.05 0.97 16.50
CA THR A 96 -11.96 -0.14 16.86
C THR A 96 -12.43 -0.97 15.66
N ARG A 97 -12.32 -0.40 14.45
CA ARG A 97 -12.69 -1.04 13.19
C ARG A 97 -11.62 -2.00 12.67
N VAL A 98 -10.37 -1.80 13.07
CA VAL A 98 -9.23 -2.57 12.57
C VAL A 98 -8.94 -3.73 13.53
N ALA A 99 -8.99 -4.94 13.00
CA ALA A 99 -8.67 -6.16 13.75
C ALA A 99 -7.17 -6.48 13.74
N HIS A 100 -6.50 -6.16 12.63
CA HIS A 100 -5.08 -6.39 12.40
C HIS A 100 -4.58 -5.47 11.27
N LEU A 101 -3.38 -4.94 11.38
CA LEU A 101 -2.69 -4.20 10.30
C LEU A 101 -1.68 -5.09 9.61
N VAL A 102 -1.76 -5.19 8.28
CA VAL A 102 -0.80 -5.93 7.46
C VAL A 102 -0.14 -4.97 6.47
N TYR A 103 1.16 -4.81 6.59
CA TYR A 103 2.00 -4.00 5.73
C TYR A 103 2.73 -4.91 4.74
N VAL A 104 2.35 -4.90 3.46
CA VAL A 104 2.99 -5.72 2.41
C VAL A 104 3.98 -4.84 1.67
N SER A 105 5.28 -5.02 1.93
CA SER A 105 6.34 -4.12 1.42
C SER A 105 5.92 -2.67 1.41
N ALA A 106 5.47 -2.18 2.57
CA ALA A 106 4.73 -0.93 2.66
C ALA A 106 5.56 0.21 3.26
N ILE A 107 5.28 1.43 2.81
CA ILE A 107 5.96 2.64 3.28
C ILE A 107 5.49 2.99 4.69
N VAL A 108 6.43 3.02 5.62
CA VAL A 108 6.23 3.40 7.03
C VAL A 108 7.31 4.43 7.40
N PRO A 109 7.07 5.73 7.23
CA PRO A 109 8.04 6.75 7.61
C PRO A 109 8.16 6.87 9.15
N PRO A 110 9.22 7.51 9.67
CA PRO A 110 9.28 7.85 11.09
C PRO A 110 8.06 8.68 11.51
N GLU A 111 7.68 8.59 12.78
CA GLU A 111 6.50 9.30 13.33
C GLU A 111 6.54 10.79 13.03
N GLY A 112 5.48 11.32 12.44
CA GLY A 112 5.36 12.73 12.07
C GLY A 112 6.25 13.17 10.90
N ARG A 113 6.87 12.23 10.18
CA ARG A 113 7.66 12.48 9.00
C ARG A 113 6.93 12.01 7.75
N SER A 114 7.32 12.56 6.60
CA SER A 114 6.79 12.16 5.30
C SER A 114 7.49 10.92 4.75
N ALA A 115 6.85 10.27 3.77
CA ALA A 115 7.46 9.16 3.03
C ALA A 115 8.76 9.59 2.35
N ILE A 116 8.86 10.83 1.84
CA ILE A 116 10.08 11.37 1.23
C ILE A 116 11.25 11.32 2.22
N GLU A 117 11.00 11.60 3.51
CA GLU A 117 12.05 11.58 4.53
C GLU A 117 12.49 10.16 4.91
N ALA A 118 11.71 9.14 4.58
CA ALA A 118 12.07 7.72 4.73
C ALA A 118 12.86 7.17 3.53
N MET A 119 12.86 7.86 2.37
CA MET A 119 13.59 7.44 1.17
C MET A 119 15.10 7.63 1.30
N PRO A 120 15.91 6.92 0.51
CA PRO A 120 17.32 7.22 0.29
C PRO A 120 17.52 8.69 -0.06
N ILE A 121 18.61 9.29 0.42
CA ILE A 121 18.80 10.75 0.35
C ILE A 121 18.83 11.29 -1.09
N GLU A 122 19.34 10.49 -2.02
CA GLU A 122 19.44 10.81 -3.45
C GLU A 122 18.08 10.86 -4.16
N LEU A 123 17.04 10.22 -3.60
CA LEU A 123 15.68 10.22 -4.15
C LEU A 123 14.80 11.34 -3.57
N ARG A 124 15.22 11.96 -2.46
CA ARG A 124 14.37 12.93 -1.75
C ARG A 124 14.09 14.20 -2.55
N GLU A 125 15.12 14.82 -3.11
CA GLU A 125 14.96 16.05 -3.90
C GLU A 125 14.22 15.83 -5.23
N PRO A 126 14.52 14.78 -6.02
CA PRO A 126 13.72 14.48 -7.21
C PRO A 126 12.23 14.25 -6.89
N THR A 127 11.93 13.49 -5.83
CA THR A 127 10.54 13.23 -5.41
C THR A 127 9.85 14.51 -4.92
N ARG A 128 10.55 15.36 -4.15
CA ARG A 128 10.01 16.65 -3.71
C ARG A 128 9.69 17.56 -4.88
N ALA A 129 10.60 17.65 -5.86
CA ALA A 129 10.37 18.43 -7.08
C ALA A 129 9.15 17.92 -7.87
N ALA A 130 8.95 16.59 -7.92
CA ALA A 130 7.77 15.98 -8.53
C ALA A 130 6.46 16.37 -7.82
N VAL A 131 6.46 16.35 -6.48
CA VAL A 131 5.32 16.79 -5.66
C VAL A 131 5.01 18.28 -5.90
N ASP A 132 6.02 19.13 -5.90
CA ASP A 132 5.86 20.57 -6.10
C ASP A 132 5.34 20.89 -7.51
N ALA A 133 5.81 20.15 -8.53
CA ALA A 133 5.29 20.26 -9.90
C ALA A 133 3.80 19.89 -9.96
N THR A 134 3.38 18.81 -9.29
CA THR A 134 1.97 18.40 -9.22
C THR A 134 1.12 19.46 -8.53
N ARG A 135 1.57 20.01 -7.40
CA ARG A 135 0.89 21.10 -6.68
C ARG A 135 0.78 22.37 -7.49
N GLY A 136 1.75 22.64 -8.36
CA GLY A 136 1.75 23.75 -9.31
C GLY A 136 0.84 23.58 -10.53
N GLY A 137 0.08 22.48 -10.61
CA GLY A 137 -0.79 22.15 -11.76
C GLY A 137 -0.03 21.58 -12.97
N GLY A 138 1.22 21.18 -12.78
CA GLY A 138 1.99 20.44 -13.78
C GLY A 138 1.62 18.97 -13.83
N ALA A 139 1.93 18.29 -14.94
CA ALA A 139 1.81 16.85 -15.03
C ALA A 139 2.63 16.18 -13.92
N ASN A 140 2.07 15.13 -13.30
CA ASN A 140 2.75 14.37 -12.27
C ASN A 140 3.92 13.57 -12.88
N PRO A 141 5.19 13.97 -12.67
CA PRO A 141 6.34 13.27 -13.26
C PRO A 141 6.54 11.85 -12.65
N VAL A 142 5.97 11.55 -11.50
CA VAL A 142 6.01 10.21 -10.92
C VAL A 142 5.02 9.27 -11.64
N GLY A 143 3.93 9.81 -12.18
CA GLY A 143 3.03 9.09 -13.09
C GLY A 143 3.61 8.81 -14.47
N GLY A 144 4.83 9.31 -14.73
CA GLY A 144 5.55 9.16 -15.99
C GLY A 144 6.61 8.06 -15.98
N LEU A 145 6.51 7.03 -15.14
CA LEU A 145 7.38 5.87 -15.25
C LEU A 145 7.20 5.23 -16.63
N ASP A 146 8.30 5.14 -17.37
CA ASP A 146 8.30 4.44 -18.64
C ASP A 146 8.18 2.92 -18.41
N GLU A 147 7.94 2.18 -19.49
CA GLU A 147 7.80 0.72 -19.41
C GLU A 147 9.02 0.06 -18.78
N THR A 148 10.23 0.58 -19.04
CA THR A 148 11.49 0.04 -18.48
C THR A 148 11.50 0.17 -16.96
N ALA A 149 11.12 1.32 -16.44
CA ALA A 149 11.03 1.57 -15.01
C ALA A 149 9.94 0.74 -14.34
N LEU A 150 8.75 0.62 -14.97
CA LEU A 150 7.66 -0.24 -14.47
C LEU A 150 8.08 -1.71 -14.40
N ARG A 151 8.73 -2.23 -15.46
CA ARG A 151 9.25 -3.61 -15.49
C ARG A 151 10.29 -3.83 -14.38
N PHE A 152 11.20 -2.89 -14.18
CA PHE A 152 12.21 -2.99 -13.15
C PHE A 152 11.62 -2.96 -11.74
N MET A 153 10.74 -2.00 -11.47
CA MET A 153 10.21 -1.76 -10.12
C MET A 153 9.18 -2.80 -9.69
N PHE A 154 8.28 -3.22 -10.61
CA PHE A 154 7.11 -3.99 -10.26
C PHE A 154 7.11 -5.42 -10.81
N CYS A 155 7.79 -5.67 -11.96
CA CYS A 155 7.62 -6.93 -12.68
C CYS A 155 8.86 -7.82 -12.67
N ASN A 156 9.85 -7.57 -11.82
CA ASN A 156 11.16 -8.25 -11.86
C ASN A 156 11.11 -9.76 -11.56
N ASP A 157 10.01 -10.28 -11.06
CA ASP A 157 9.80 -11.72 -10.78
C ASP A 157 8.54 -12.30 -11.46
N MET A 158 8.02 -11.59 -12.48
CA MET A 158 6.82 -11.93 -13.23
C MET A 158 7.16 -12.59 -14.57
N ASP A 159 6.25 -13.43 -15.06
CA ASP A 159 6.22 -13.83 -16.46
C ASP A 159 5.67 -12.72 -17.37
N GLU A 160 5.65 -12.95 -18.70
CA GLU A 160 5.24 -11.93 -19.65
C GLU A 160 3.73 -11.63 -19.60
N GLU A 161 2.88 -12.59 -19.21
CA GLU A 161 1.44 -12.38 -19.06
C GLU A 161 1.15 -11.49 -17.85
N GLN A 162 1.75 -11.77 -16.70
CA GLN A 162 1.68 -10.98 -15.48
C GLN A 162 2.25 -9.57 -15.70
N THR A 163 3.40 -9.48 -16.39
CA THR A 163 4.02 -8.20 -16.73
C THR A 163 3.09 -7.35 -17.59
N ARG A 164 2.48 -7.93 -18.62
CA ARG A 164 1.51 -7.23 -19.47
C ARG A 164 0.30 -6.77 -18.67
N PHE A 165 -0.20 -7.61 -17.76
CA PHE A 165 -1.30 -7.24 -16.88
C PHE A 165 -0.97 -5.98 -16.07
N VAL A 166 0.24 -5.89 -15.50
CA VAL A 166 0.68 -4.67 -14.79
C VAL A 166 0.78 -3.47 -15.74
N LEU A 167 1.45 -3.63 -16.89
CA LEU A 167 1.66 -2.54 -17.84
C LEU A 167 0.37 -1.97 -18.41
N ASP A 168 -0.63 -2.81 -18.62
CA ASP A 168 -1.93 -2.41 -19.16
C ASP A 168 -2.78 -1.66 -18.12
N ASN A 169 -2.57 -1.94 -16.82
CA ASN A 169 -3.39 -1.41 -15.73
C ASN A 169 -2.71 -0.33 -14.88
N ALA A 170 -1.37 -0.27 -14.85
CA ALA A 170 -0.65 0.74 -14.05
C ALA A 170 -1.05 2.16 -14.46
N GLY A 171 -1.39 2.98 -13.47
CA GLY A 171 -1.93 4.33 -13.63
C GLY A 171 -1.00 5.44 -13.16
N THR A 172 -1.58 6.62 -12.98
CA THR A 172 -0.88 7.81 -12.47
C THR A 172 -0.71 7.74 -10.95
N GLU A 173 0.42 8.20 -10.46
CA GLU A 173 0.74 8.24 -9.03
C GLU A 173 0.21 9.51 -8.35
N VAL A 174 -0.29 9.37 -7.12
CA VAL A 174 -0.65 10.50 -6.26
C VAL A 174 0.55 10.91 -5.41
N ALA A 175 1.54 11.52 -6.05
CA ALA A 175 2.82 11.87 -5.41
C ALA A 175 2.68 12.81 -4.21
N VAL A 176 1.63 13.64 -4.14
CA VAL A 176 1.44 14.61 -3.04
C VAL A 176 1.31 13.93 -1.68
N ALA A 177 0.74 12.73 -1.62
CA ALA A 177 0.63 11.95 -0.37
C ALA A 177 2.00 11.55 0.20
N LEU A 178 3.03 11.42 -0.63
CA LEU A 178 4.39 11.11 -0.20
C LEU A 178 5.05 12.25 0.60
N ALA A 179 4.57 13.48 0.43
CA ALA A 179 5.08 14.66 1.13
C ALA A 179 4.33 14.97 2.44
N GLU A 180 3.23 14.28 2.72
CA GLU A 180 2.49 14.49 3.95
C GLU A 180 3.14 13.76 5.15
N PRO A 181 3.10 14.38 6.34
CA PRO A 181 3.54 13.68 7.56
C PRO A 181 2.56 12.56 7.91
N ALA A 182 3.10 11.36 8.14
CA ALA A 182 2.33 10.21 8.58
C ALA A 182 2.39 10.05 10.10
N TRP A 183 1.24 9.79 10.71
CA TRP A 183 1.09 9.66 12.15
C TRP A 183 0.51 8.30 12.52
N ARG A 184 1.06 7.71 13.57
CA ARG A 184 0.57 6.47 14.18
C ARG A 184 0.21 6.65 15.67
N ALA A 185 0.52 7.81 16.22
CA ALA A 185 0.03 8.19 17.54
C ALA A 185 -1.49 8.11 17.58
N GLY A 186 -2.05 7.37 18.54
CA GLY A 186 -3.48 7.08 18.64
C GLY A 186 -3.91 5.70 18.10
N ILE A 187 -3.03 4.98 17.41
CA ILE A 187 -3.23 3.55 17.14
C ILE A 187 -3.08 2.80 18.48
N PRO A 188 -4.03 1.92 18.85
CA PRO A 188 -3.95 1.14 20.08
C PRO A 188 -2.65 0.31 20.12
N PRO A 189 -1.95 0.29 21.26
CA PRO A 189 -0.69 -0.44 21.38
C PRO A 189 -0.86 -1.97 21.27
N ASP A 190 -2.03 -2.47 21.54
CA ASP A 190 -2.40 -3.89 21.45
C ASP A 190 -2.94 -4.29 20.06
N LEU A 191 -3.08 -3.35 19.12
CA LEU A 191 -3.48 -3.67 17.76
C LEU A 191 -2.36 -4.47 17.07
N PRO A 192 -2.62 -5.74 16.69
CA PRO A 192 -1.60 -6.58 16.09
C PRO A 192 -1.16 -6.05 14.73
N LYS A 193 0.15 -6.18 14.44
CA LYS A 193 0.79 -5.71 13.22
C LYS A 193 1.65 -6.81 12.61
N THR A 194 1.54 -7.01 11.31
CA THR A 194 2.41 -7.87 10.51
C THR A 194 3.03 -7.06 9.38
N TYR A 195 4.33 -7.19 9.18
CA TYR A 195 5.02 -6.70 7.99
C TYR A 195 5.45 -7.87 7.11
N VAL A 196 4.96 -7.90 5.88
CA VAL A 196 5.38 -8.88 4.86
C VAL A 196 6.53 -8.26 4.09
N LYS A 197 7.76 -8.74 4.37
CA LYS A 197 9.01 -8.31 3.76
C LYS A 197 9.26 -9.10 2.48
N LEU A 198 9.53 -8.40 1.36
CA LEU A 198 9.76 -8.98 0.05
C LEU A 198 11.24 -8.86 -0.33
N LEU A 199 11.93 -10.00 -0.46
CA LEU A 199 13.39 -10.02 -0.57
C LEU A 199 13.93 -9.58 -1.93
N ARG A 200 13.14 -9.74 -3.02
CA ARG A 200 13.53 -9.38 -4.38
C ARG A 200 12.89 -8.08 -4.85
N ASP A 201 12.30 -7.33 -3.95
CA ASP A 201 11.68 -6.04 -4.24
C ASP A 201 12.71 -5.01 -4.72
N GLN A 202 12.48 -4.45 -5.92
CA GLN A 202 13.32 -3.43 -6.53
C GLN A 202 12.76 -2.01 -6.32
N SER A 203 11.51 -1.88 -5.92
CA SER A 203 10.86 -0.61 -5.57
C SER A 203 11.21 -0.18 -4.15
N LEU A 204 11.11 -1.12 -3.20
CA LEU A 204 11.51 -0.95 -1.81
C LEU A 204 12.52 -2.07 -1.45
N PRO A 205 13.82 -1.89 -1.74
CA PRO A 205 14.83 -2.92 -1.47
C PRO A 205 14.81 -3.41 -0.02
N ALA A 206 15.20 -4.67 0.19
CA ALA A 206 15.09 -5.34 1.49
C ALA A 206 15.72 -4.57 2.66
N GLU A 207 16.84 -3.86 2.43
CA GLU A 207 17.49 -3.00 3.43
C GLU A 207 16.63 -1.76 3.78
N LEU A 208 15.93 -1.19 2.80
CA LEU A 208 14.99 -0.10 3.05
C LEU A 208 13.81 -0.61 3.86
N GLN A 209 13.28 -1.80 3.53
CA GLN A 209 12.19 -2.41 4.29
C GLN A 209 12.59 -2.66 5.75
N ASP A 210 13.85 -3.01 6.06
CA ASP A 210 14.33 -3.14 7.45
C ASP A 210 14.18 -1.81 8.22
N ASN A 211 14.47 -0.69 7.58
CA ASN A 211 14.28 0.64 8.18
C ASN A 211 12.79 0.96 8.37
N LEU A 212 11.92 0.58 7.42
CA LEU A 212 10.48 0.79 7.51
C LEU A 212 9.86 -0.08 8.63
N ILE A 213 10.34 -1.30 8.80
CA ILE A 213 9.98 -2.19 9.92
C ILE A 213 10.41 -1.56 11.25
N ALA A 214 11.65 -1.07 11.36
CA ALA A 214 12.14 -0.40 12.57
C ALA A 214 11.31 0.84 12.92
N ASN A 215 10.86 1.62 11.93
CA ASN A 215 9.95 2.74 12.15
C ASN A 215 8.58 2.28 12.66
N LEU A 216 8.09 1.12 12.21
CA LEU A 216 6.84 0.55 12.68
C LEU A 216 6.98 0.01 14.12
N GLU A 217 8.09 -0.63 14.45
CA GLU A 217 8.43 -1.09 15.80
C GLU A 217 8.59 0.06 16.79
N ALA A 218 9.11 1.20 16.34
CA ALA A 218 9.20 2.42 17.14
C ALA A 218 7.84 3.08 17.43
N SER A 219 6.77 2.65 16.77
CA SER A 219 5.41 3.14 16.97
C SER A 219 4.76 2.53 18.21
N PRO A 220 3.66 3.12 18.74
CA PRO A 220 2.93 2.53 19.87
C PRO A 220 2.61 1.05 19.64
N GLY A 221 2.89 0.23 20.68
CA GLY A 221 2.69 -1.22 20.62
C GLY A 221 3.88 -2.03 20.15
N GLY A 222 4.91 -1.41 19.58
CA GLY A 222 6.25 -1.97 19.30
C GLY A 222 6.33 -3.28 18.53
N ALA A 223 5.68 -4.32 19.03
CA ALA A 223 5.76 -5.67 18.45
C ALA A 223 5.18 -5.74 17.04
N VAL A 224 6.00 -6.18 16.10
CA VAL A 224 5.63 -6.41 14.70
C VAL A 224 6.01 -7.85 14.34
N GLU A 225 5.04 -8.63 13.85
CA GLU A 225 5.36 -9.90 13.23
C GLU A 225 5.97 -9.63 11.85
N VAL A 226 7.15 -10.18 11.56
CA VAL A 226 7.78 -10.07 10.25
C VAL A 226 7.69 -11.40 9.54
N VAL A 227 7.01 -11.41 8.39
CA VAL A 227 6.94 -12.55 7.47
C VAL A 227 7.78 -12.22 6.24
N THR A 228 8.67 -13.12 5.84
CA THR A 228 9.56 -12.90 4.71
C THR A 228 9.17 -13.78 3.53
N LEU A 229 9.03 -13.19 2.34
CA LEU A 229 8.76 -13.89 1.09
C LEU A 229 9.87 -13.58 0.07
N ASP A 230 10.29 -14.59 -0.69
CA ASP A 230 11.33 -14.43 -1.73
C ASP A 230 10.71 -14.01 -3.07
N THR A 231 10.12 -12.81 -3.09
CA THR A 231 9.33 -12.28 -4.22
C THR A 231 9.69 -10.83 -4.55
N GLY A 232 9.27 -10.36 -5.73
CA GLY A 232 9.31 -8.97 -6.15
C GLY A 232 8.22 -8.14 -5.48
N HIS A 233 8.11 -6.84 -5.89
CA HIS A 233 7.26 -5.84 -5.25
C HIS A 233 5.77 -6.22 -5.26
N ASP A 234 5.26 -6.66 -6.41
CA ASP A 234 3.83 -6.95 -6.61
C ASP A 234 3.52 -8.44 -6.35
N VAL A 235 3.83 -8.91 -5.14
CA VAL A 235 3.64 -10.30 -4.72
C VAL A 235 2.19 -10.80 -4.92
N MET A 236 1.19 -9.90 -4.81
CA MET A 236 -0.22 -10.21 -5.01
C MET A 236 -0.54 -10.58 -6.48
N ILE A 237 0.35 -10.22 -7.42
CA ILE A 237 0.26 -10.56 -8.83
C ILE A 237 1.22 -11.68 -9.18
N SER A 238 2.50 -11.55 -8.80
CA SER A 238 3.55 -12.49 -9.20
C SER A 238 3.41 -13.84 -8.51
N ARG A 239 3.09 -13.85 -7.20
CA ARG A 239 3.01 -15.05 -6.36
C ARG A 239 1.86 -14.99 -5.35
N PRO A 240 0.60 -14.84 -5.80
CA PRO A 240 -0.54 -14.70 -4.90
C PRO A 240 -0.69 -15.89 -3.93
N HIS A 241 -0.29 -17.09 -4.37
CA HIS A 241 -0.33 -18.30 -3.56
C HIS A 241 0.67 -18.31 -2.39
N GLU A 242 1.69 -17.44 -2.40
CA GLU A 242 2.61 -17.27 -1.27
C GLU A 242 2.09 -16.22 -0.25
N LEU A 243 1.41 -15.17 -0.72
CA LEU A 243 0.83 -14.15 0.16
C LEU A 243 -0.47 -14.64 0.83
N ALA A 244 -1.32 -15.36 0.08
CA ALA A 244 -2.64 -15.78 0.55
C ALA A 244 -2.62 -16.57 1.89
N PRO A 245 -1.71 -17.54 2.12
CA PRO A 245 -1.64 -18.24 3.40
C PRO A 245 -1.39 -17.32 4.59
N VAL A 246 -0.61 -16.24 4.42
CA VAL A 246 -0.34 -15.26 5.47
C VAL A 246 -1.63 -14.51 5.82
N LEU A 247 -2.36 -14.04 4.81
CA LEU A 247 -3.60 -13.30 5.00
C LEU A 247 -4.73 -14.18 5.53
N ASN A 248 -4.85 -15.42 5.05
CA ASN A 248 -5.86 -16.39 5.51
C ASN A 248 -5.63 -16.74 6.99
N ARG A 249 -4.38 -16.95 7.42
CA ARG A 249 -4.04 -17.17 8.84
C ARG A 249 -4.45 -16.00 9.71
N ILE A 250 -4.16 -14.76 9.27
CA ILE A 250 -4.50 -13.55 10.01
C ILE A 250 -6.02 -13.37 10.06
N ALA A 251 -6.73 -13.60 8.95
CA ALA A 251 -8.19 -13.48 8.88
C ALA A 251 -8.92 -14.54 9.73
N ALA A 252 -8.32 -15.72 9.89
CA ALA A 252 -8.84 -16.76 10.77
C ALA A 252 -8.75 -16.39 12.27
N GLY A 253 -7.80 -15.50 12.61
CA GLY A 253 -7.51 -15.16 14.01
C GLY A 253 -6.71 -16.25 14.74
N PRO A 254 -6.41 -16.06 16.04
CA PRO A 254 -5.78 -17.09 16.84
C PRO A 254 -6.68 -18.33 16.89
N PRO A 255 -6.08 -19.55 16.90
CA PRO A 255 -6.86 -20.77 17.08
C PRO A 255 -7.63 -20.70 18.39
N ASP A 256 -8.90 -21.11 18.36
CA ASP A 256 -9.70 -21.25 19.58
C ASP A 256 -8.93 -22.19 20.54
N ILE A 257 -8.48 -21.61 21.65
CA ILE A 257 -7.87 -22.40 22.74
C ILE A 257 -9.05 -23.11 23.41
N ALA A 258 -9.27 -24.39 23.02
CA ALA A 258 -10.26 -25.26 23.63
C ALA A 258 -9.84 -25.66 25.05
#